data_a2c046126b60d12849647de2fbbf6be9
#
_entry.id   a2c046126b60d12849647de2fbbf6be9
#
_cell.length_a   1.000
_cell.length_b   1.000
_cell.length_c   1.000
_cell.angle_alpha   90.00
_cell.angle_beta   90.00
_cell.angle_gamma   90.00
#
_symmetry.space_group_name_H-M   'P 1'
#
loop_
_entity.id
_entity.type
_entity.pdbx_description
1 polymer ?
#
loop_
_entity_poly.entity_id
_entity_poly.type
_entity_poly.pdbx_seq_one_letter_code
_entity_poly.pdbx_strand_id
1 'polypeptide(L)'
;MRNDNRKVEIIAFAVFVVPLIYMGLKIAPYMSNGLISILNSFGEIFAQPFKITLCEDSLKAVLVLLLIYGVTLLVYFSSKKNYRRGEEHGSAKWGKAKQVGKKYIQKPINQNKILTDNVAIGMNCKKHRRNLNTIICGGAGAGKTRFYAKPNLMQCNTSFVIPDPKGEIVKADGNLLVKKGYDVKVIDLIDMEKSYCYNPFVYLENDNDIQKLVTNLFKSTTPKGSQTNDPFWDTAAQMLLLALIFYLHYEAPEEEQNFAMVMYMLRAGAIEDDEDGPCLTPLDRLFYNLETEKPEHIAVKYYKYYHSGSSKTLKSIQITLMSRLEKFNLESLAALTKTDELDLSTMGEKKTALFAVIPDNDTSFNFLISILYTQLFQQLFYCADKKHGGALPIPVHFLMDEFANVSLPDDFDKLLSVMRSRNIFVSIILQNLSQLKALFEKQWESIVGNCDQFLYLGGNEQSTHKYVSEQLGKETIDTNTYARSFGRNGNYSTNYQISGRELMTPAEVRMLDNRYAILFIRGERPVIDLKYDILKHPNLKYTEDGGTKPFIYGEEKSSIASITFTFVKSDKKQEKDDIADDYDFDLITKEELELMFNI
;
A
#
# COMPACT_ATOMS: atom_id res chain seq x y z
N MET A 1 -9.26 6.74 34.45
CA MET A 1 -9.42 5.83 35.61
C MET A 1 -8.29 5.88 36.62
N ARG A 2 -6.99 5.92 36.27
CA ARG A 2 -5.88 5.92 37.27
C ARG A 2 -5.76 7.24 38.06
N ASN A 3 -6.13 8.38 37.47
CA ASN A 3 -6.09 9.70 38.11
C ASN A 3 -7.24 9.93 39.10
N ASP A 4 -8.39 9.29 38.87
CA ASP A 4 -9.56 9.51 39.76
C ASP A 4 -9.44 8.73 41.05
N ASN A 5 -8.89 7.51 41.04
CA ASN A 5 -8.65 6.73 42.24
C ASN A 5 -7.60 7.40 43.18
N ARG A 6 -6.60 8.06 42.59
CA ARG A 6 -5.58 8.79 43.38
C ARG A 6 -6.16 10.01 44.07
N LYS A 7 -7.10 10.72 43.47
CA LYS A 7 -7.82 11.84 44.09
C LYS A 7 -8.70 11.37 45.23
N VAL A 8 -9.41 10.25 45.06
CA VAL A 8 -10.27 9.66 46.11
C VAL A 8 -9.43 9.23 47.31
N GLU A 9 -8.26 8.60 47.10
CA GLU A 9 -7.34 8.23 48.19
C GLU A 9 -6.84 9.46 48.94
N ILE A 10 -6.40 10.53 48.25
CA ILE A 10 -5.92 11.78 48.89
C ILE A 10 -7.04 12.42 49.70
N ILE A 11 -8.26 12.46 49.21
CA ILE A 11 -9.43 12.98 49.93
C ILE A 11 -9.71 12.15 51.19
N ALA A 12 -9.67 10.82 51.08
CA ALA A 12 -9.88 9.92 52.21
C ALA A 12 -8.83 10.16 53.30
N PHE A 13 -7.53 10.27 52.93
CA PHE A 13 -6.49 10.59 53.90
C PHE A 13 -6.64 11.99 54.51
N ALA A 14 -7.06 12.99 53.74
CA ALA A 14 -7.31 14.32 54.27
C ALA A 14 -8.47 14.35 55.29
N VAL A 15 -9.52 13.56 55.10
CA VAL A 15 -10.64 13.43 56.04
C VAL A 15 -10.20 12.82 57.37
N PHE A 16 -9.22 11.89 57.38
CA PHE A 16 -8.68 11.31 58.62
C PHE A 16 -7.90 12.28 59.51
N VAL A 17 -7.47 13.42 58.99
CA VAL A 17 -6.78 14.47 59.81
C VAL A 17 -7.69 15.03 60.90
N VAL A 18 -9.00 15.19 60.62
CA VAL A 18 -9.96 15.76 61.59
C VAL A 18 -10.12 14.89 62.83
N PRO A 19 -10.37 13.57 62.74
CA PRO A 19 -10.37 12.67 63.89
C PRO A 19 -9.04 12.64 64.66
N LEU A 20 -7.90 12.76 63.95
CA LEU A 20 -6.58 12.79 64.60
C LEU A 20 -6.37 14.05 65.42
N ILE A 21 -6.77 15.21 64.90
CA ILE A 21 -6.74 16.45 65.66
C ILE A 21 -7.62 16.33 66.95
N TYR A 22 -8.83 15.80 66.77
CA TYR A 22 -9.76 15.55 67.85
C TYR A 22 -9.16 14.62 68.93
N MET A 23 -8.55 13.49 68.47
CA MET A 23 -7.85 12.57 69.39
C MET A 23 -6.67 13.21 70.08
N GLY A 24 -5.90 14.06 69.38
CA GLY A 24 -4.78 14.82 69.97
C GLY A 24 -5.24 15.73 71.07
N LEU A 25 -6.31 16.48 70.89
CA LEU A 25 -6.90 17.35 71.91
C LEU A 25 -7.43 16.59 73.16
N LYS A 26 -7.92 15.36 72.95
CA LYS A 26 -8.41 14.49 74.02
C LYS A 26 -7.28 13.84 74.83
N ILE A 27 -6.17 13.52 74.26
CA ILE A 27 -5.02 12.87 74.87
C ILE A 27 -4.15 13.92 75.61
N ALA A 28 -4.20 15.17 75.18
CA ALA A 28 -3.37 16.25 75.66
C ALA A 28 -3.30 16.39 77.21
N PRO A 29 -4.42 16.33 77.99
CA PRO A 29 -4.39 16.46 79.41
C PRO A 29 -3.62 15.34 80.13
N TYR A 30 -3.45 14.20 79.55
CA TYR A 30 -2.79 13.03 80.10
C TYR A 30 -1.35 12.86 79.61
N MET A 31 -0.86 13.78 78.79
CA MET A 31 0.47 13.70 78.15
C MET A 31 1.59 14.17 79.12
N SER A 32 1.31 15.04 80.08
CA SER A 32 2.29 15.59 81.05
C SER A 32 2.96 14.50 81.90
N ASN A 33 2.29 13.36 82.10
CA ASN A 33 2.78 12.28 82.98
C ASN A 33 3.35 11.07 82.15
N GLY A 34 3.64 11.26 80.89
CA GLY A 34 4.24 10.23 79.98
C GLY A 34 3.26 9.22 79.38
N LEU A 35 3.79 8.37 78.50
CA LEU A 35 3.02 7.37 77.72
C LEU A 35 2.23 6.39 78.62
N ILE A 36 2.75 6.03 79.79
CA ILE A 36 2.11 5.11 80.71
C ILE A 36 0.81 5.69 81.24
N SER A 37 0.78 7.01 81.51
CA SER A 37 -0.42 7.72 81.97
C SER A 37 -1.53 7.69 80.92
N ILE A 38 -1.19 7.87 79.64
CA ILE A 38 -2.15 7.78 78.52
C ILE A 38 -2.77 6.39 78.46
N LEU A 39 -1.96 5.33 78.60
CA LEU A 39 -2.42 3.94 78.57
C LEU A 39 -3.36 3.61 79.74
N ASN A 40 -3.00 4.07 80.93
CA ASN A 40 -3.80 3.84 82.17
C ASN A 40 -5.14 4.62 82.16
N SER A 41 -5.15 5.79 81.55
CA SER A 41 -6.37 6.63 81.42
C SER A 41 -7.18 6.39 80.19
N PHE A 42 -6.87 5.33 79.42
CA PHE A 42 -7.54 5.08 78.15
C PHE A 42 -9.07 4.97 78.29
N GLY A 43 -9.57 4.35 79.35
CA GLY A 43 -10.99 4.28 79.65
C GLY A 43 -11.64 5.63 79.91
N GLU A 44 -10.93 6.51 80.61
CA GLU A 44 -11.42 7.86 80.96
C GLU A 44 -11.45 8.78 79.71
N ILE A 45 -10.47 8.64 78.82
CA ILE A 45 -10.38 9.41 77.60
C ILE A 45 -11.62 9.21 76.76
N PHE A 46 -12.20 7.99 76.70
CA PHE A 46 -13.37 7.65 75.90
C PHE A 46 -14.71 7.71 76.68
N ALA A 47 -14.69 7.81 78.05
CA ALA A 47 -15.91 7.88 78.88
C ALA A 47 -16.78 9.11 78.54
N GLN A 48 -16.18 10.21 78.11
CA GLN A 48 -16.89 11.44 77.75
C GLN A 48 -16.54 11.87 76.32
N PRO A 49 -17.16 11.30 75.29
CA PRO A 49 -16.73 11.46 73.94
C PRO A 49 -16.68 12.90 73.42
N PHE A 50 -17.56 13.78 73.82
CA PHE A 50 -17.65 15.15 73.30
C PHE A 50 -16.91 16.23 74.18
N LYS A 51 -16.35 15.89 75.34
CA LYS A 51 -15.65 16.85 76.22
C LYS A 51 -14.21 17.00 75.75
N ILE A 52 -13.83 18.22 75.39
CA ILE A 52 -12.47 18.62 75.05
C ILE A 52 -12.01 19.62 76.08
N THR A 53 -10.83 19.39 76.74
CA THR A 53 -10.18 20.31 77.64
C THR A 53 -8.90 20.81 77.01
N LEU A 54 -8.81 22.11 76.74
CA LEU A 54 -7.59 22.73 76.22
C LEU A 54 -6.58 22.94 77.36
N CYS A 55 -5.36 22.47 77.16
CA CYS A 55 -4.22 22.63 78.09
C CYS A 55 -2.99 23.07 77.30
N GLU A 56 -1.92 23.48 78.02
CA GLU A 56 -0.67 23.95 77.35
C GLU A 56 -0.06 22.90 76.38
N ASP A 57 -0.26 21.62 76.66
CA ASP A 57 0.26 20.53 75.86
C ASP A 57 -0.65 20.14 74.70
N SER A 58 -1.83 20.78 74.50
CA SER A 58 -2.78 20.46 73.45
C SER A 58 -2.17 20.55 72.02
N LEU A 59 -1.41 21.61 71.78
CA LEU A 59 -0.71 21.81 70.50
C LEU A 59 0.35 20.74 70.26
N LYS A 60 1.11 20.39 71.31
CA LYS A 60 2.17 19.35 71.20
C LYS A 60 1.56 17.99 70.92
N ALA A 61 0.48 17.61 71.60
CA ALA A 61 -0.21 16.33 71.37
C ALA A 61 -0.73 16.19 69.97
N VAL A 62 -1.37 17.22 69.40
CA VAL A 62 -1.85 17.25 68.07
C VAL A 62 -0.69 17.15 67.07
N LEU A 63 0.39 17.92 67.26
CA LEU A 63 1.56 17.87 66.38
C LEU A 63 2.24 16.49 66.33
N VAL A 64 2.37 15.85 67.54
CA VAL A 64 2.94 14.49 67.63
C VAL A 64 2.08 13.47 66.81
N LEU A 65 0.75 13.51 66.99
CA LEU A 65 -0.13 12.61 66.26
C LEU A 65 -0.11 12.87 64.75
N LEU A 66 -0.09 14.11 64.31
CA LEU A 66 0.04 14.48 62.91
C LEU A 66 1.40 14.06 62.33
N LEU A 67 2.47 14.16 63.12
CA LEU A 67 3.80 13.69 62.69
C LEU A 67 3.81 12.17 62.55
N ILE A 68 3.28 11.41 63.53
CA ILE A 68 3.14 9.96 63.43
C ILE A 68 2.30 9.59 62.20
N TYR A 69 1.19 10.29 61.97
CA TYR A 69 0.35 10.08 60.79
C TYR A 69 1.10 10.38 59.50
N GLY A 70 1.85 11.49 59.44
CA GLY A 70 2.69 11.85 58.31
C GLY A 70 3.74 10.79 58.00
N VAL A 71 4.43 10.27 59.03
CA VAL A 71 5.39 9.16 58.85
C VAL A 71 4.68 7.88 58.36
N THR A 72 3.50 7.56 58.91
CA THR A 72 2.70 6.41 58.45
C THR A 72 2.30 6.54 56.98
N LEU A 73 1.88 7.73 56.57
CA LEU A 73 1.59 8.01 55.15
C LEU A 73 2.83 7.92 54.27
N LEU A 74 3.98 8.43 54.74
CA LEU A 74 5.24 8.30 54.00
C LEU A 74 5.63 6.82 53.81
N VAL A 75 5.52 6.00 54.85
CA VAL A 75 5.77 4.56 54.76
C VAL A 75 4.74 3.89 53.82
N TYR A 76 3.48 4.25 53.94
CA TYR A 76 2.43 3.72 53.06
C TYR A 76 2.72 4.04 51.58
N PHE A 77 3.01 5.29 51.24
CA PHE A 77 3.31 5.69 49.87
C PHE A 77 4.64 5.16 49.36
N SER A 78 5.66 5.04 50.25
CA SER A 78 6.95 4.46 49.90
C SER A 78 6.88 2.94 49.67
N SER A 79 6.03 2.23 50.41
CA SER A 79 5.82 0.80 50.29
C SER A 79 4.83 0.42 49.20
N LYS A 80 4.12 1.40 48.62
CA LYS A 80 3.10 1.16 47.59
C LYS A 80 3.73 0.68 46.29
N LYS A 81 3.76 -0.64 46.08
CA LYS A 81 4.26 -1.26 44.85
C LYS A 81 3.21 -1.10 43.75
N ASN A 82 3.68 -0.78 42.54
CA ASN A 82 2.84 -0.68 41.36
C ASN A 82 2.56 -2.08 40.75
N TYR A 83 1.72 -2.85 41.42
CA TYR A 83 1.30 -4.14 40.91
C TYR A 83 0.29 -3.99 39.74
N ARG A 84 0.61 -4.56 38.60
CA ARG A 84 -0.35 -4.79 37.49
C ARG A 84 -0.79 -6.23 37.55
N ARG A 85 -1.66 -6.58 38.51
CA ARG A 85 -2.14 -7.96 38.68
C ARG A 85 -2.78 -8.48 37.41
N GLY A 86 -2.29 -9.64 36.91
CA GLY A 86 -2.74 -10.26 35.69
C GLY A 86 -2.21 -9.60 34.39
N GLU A 87 -1.23 -8.68 34.51
CA GLU A 87 -0.54 -8.03 33.40
C GLU A 87 0.97 -7.90 33.66
N GLU A 88 1.52 -8.69 34.59
CA GLU A 88 2.92 -8.61 35.03
C GLU A 88 3.91 -8.88 33.91
N HIS A 89 3.59 -9.83 33.03
CA HIS A 89 4.42 -10.27 31.91
C HIS A 89 3.88 -9.86 30.55
N GLY A 90 2.60 -9.43 30.48
CA GLY A 90 1.97 -8.98 29.25
C GLY A 90 0.48 -8.72 29.43
N SER A 91 -0.05 -7.77 28.64
CA SER A 91 -1.46 -7.37 28.69
C SER A 91 -2.24 -7.76 27.44
N ALA A 92 -1.68 -8.63 26.59
CA ALA A 92 -2.32 -9.10 25.38
C ALA A 92 -3.62 -9.86 25.71
N LYS A 93 -4.68 -9.56 24.97
CA LYS A 93 -5.99 -10.22 25.12
C LYS A 93 -6.72 -10.14 23.79
N TRP A 94 -7.51 -11.15 23.49
CA TRP A 94 -8.38 -11.13 22.32
C TRP A 94 -9.47 -10.06 22.45
N GLY A 95 -9.70 -9.34 21.34
CA GLY A 95 -10.86 -8.48 21.16
C GLY A 95 -12.11 -9.29 20.77
N LYS A 96 -13.27 -8.66 20.87
CA LYS A 96 -14.54 -9.26 20.44
C LYS A 96 -14.92 -8.73 19.06
N ALA A 97 -14.92 -9.58 18.03
CA ALA A 97 -15.20 -9.21 16.64
C ALA A 97 -16.48 -8.37 16.48
N LYS A 98 -17.58 -8.80 17.08
CA LYS A 98 -18.86 -8.05 17.03
C LYS A 98 -18.79 -6.66 17.65
N GLN A 99 -17.96 -6.45 18.69
CA GLN A 99 -17.79 -5.11 19.27
C GLN A 99 -16.97 -4.21 18.37
N VAL A 100 -15.86 -4.74 17.80
CA VAL A 100 -15.03 -4.03 16.84
C VAL A 100 -15.85 -3.68 15.58
N GLY A 101 -16.61 -4.65 15.03
CA GLY A 101 -17.49 -4.41 13.89
C GLY A 101 -18.49 -3.29 14.15
N LYS A 102 -19.22 -3.30 15.28
CA LYS A 102 -20.15 -2.21 15.66
C LYS A 102 -19.51 -0.83 15.73
N LYS A 103 -18.23 -0.76 16.10
CA LYS A 103 -17.49 0.51 16.21
C LYS A 103 -17.17 1.12 14.86
N TYR A 104 -16.87 0.29 13.85
CA TYR A 104 -16.34 0.74 12.57
C TYR A 104 -17.35 0.70 11.42
N ILE A 105 -18.45 -0.05 11.56
CA ILE A 105 -19.46 -0.18 10.52
C ILE A 105 -20.17 1.16 10.25
N GLN A 106 -20.40 1.42 8.96
CA GLN A 106 -21.13 2.58 8.47
C GLN A 106 -22.42 2.13 7.76
N LYS A 107 -23.45 2.94 7.78
CA LYS A 107 -24.65 2.76 6.96
C LYS A 107 -24.62 3.71 5.77
N PRO A 108 -25.08 3.29 4.58
CA PRO A 108 -25.58 1.94 4.25
C PRO A 108 -24.48 0.88 4.23
N ILE A 109 -24.84 -0.40 4.35
CA ILE A 109 -23.88 -1.52 4.55
C ILE A 109 -22.89 -1.64 3.40
N ASN A 110 -23.29 -1.35 2.17
CA ASN A 110 -22.40 -1.37 1.00
C ASN A 110 -21.30 -0.29 1.04
N GLN A 111 -21.39 0.71 1.93
CA GLN A 111 -20.37 1.73 2.14
C GLN A 111 -19.32 1.28 3.17
N ASN A 112 -18.96 0.01 3.16
CA ASN A 112 -17.94 -0.55 4.03
C ASN A 112 -16.98 -1.43 3.25
N LYS A 113 -15.75 -1.48 3.71
CA LYS A 113 -14.74 -2.46 3.33
C LYS A 113 -14.87 -3.67 4.25
N ILE A 114 -15.06 -4.84 3.67
CA ILE A 114 -15.24 -6.11 4.40
C ILE A 114 -13.86 -6.64 4.80
N LEU A 115 -13.69 -6.99 6.07
CA LEU A 115 -12.45 -7.57 6.59
C LEU A 115 -12.67 -9.03 7.01
N THR A 116 -13.75 -9.31 7.79
CA THR A 116 -14.14 -10.64 8.25
C THR A 116 -15.66 -10.74 8.29
N ASP A 117 -16.21 -11.86 8.73
CA ASP A 117 -17.69 -12.06 8.78
C ASP A 117 -18.40 -11.04 9.68
N ASN A 118 -17.78 -10.67 10.81
CA ASN A 118 -18.37 -9.72 11.77
C ASN A 118 -17.70 -8.34 11.77
N VAL A 119 -16.61 -8.14 11.02
CA VAL A 119 -15.88 -6.87 11.03
C VAL A 119 -15.80 -6.29 9.62
N ALA A 120 -16.37 -5.11 9.48
CA ALA A 120 -16.25 -4.25 8.31
C ALA A 120 -15.92 -2.82 8.76
N ILE A 121 -15.22 -2.07 7.94
CA ILE A 121 -14.80 -0.70 8.22
C ILE A 121 -15.41 0.25 7.19
N GLY A 122 -16.06 1.32 7.67
CA GLY A 122 -16.71 2.32 6.82
C GLY A 122 -15.73 3.08 5.93
N MET A 123 -16.19 3.48 4.76
CA MET A 123 -15.37 4.23 3.78
C MET A 123 -15.00 5.64 4.26
N ASN A 124 -15.70 6.20 5.26
CA ASN A 124 -15.41 7.53 5.79
C ASN A 124 -14.26 7.51 6.80
N CYS A 125 -13.02 7.64 6.30
CA CYS A 125 -11.80 7.68 7.12
C CYS A 125 -11.78 8.81 8.16
N LYS A 126 -12.49 9.92 7.92
CA LYS A 126 -12.54 11.06 8.87
C LYS A 126 -13.29 10.68 10.15
N LYS A 127 -14.32 9.83 10.04
CA LYS A 127 -15.16 9.41 11.17
C LYS A 127 -14.39 8.50 12.15
N HIS A 128 -13.66 7.51 11.65
CA HIS A 128 -13.00 6.51 12.50
C HIS A 128 -11.48 6.73 12.62
N ARG A 129 -10.92 7.70 11.90
CA ARG A 129 -9.49 8.10 11.94
C ARG A 129 -8.53 6.95 11.64
N ARG A 130 -8.93 6.01 10.78
CA ARG A 130 -8.10 4.92 10.24
C ARG A 130 -7.97 5.12 8.74
N ASN A 131 -6.83 4.74 8.17
CA ASN A 131 -6.75 4.59 6.72
C ASN A 131 -7.42 3.27 6.30
N LEU A 132 -7.63 3.08 5.01
CA LEU A 132 -8.22 1.87 4.45
C LEU A 132 -7.16 0.96 3.80
N ASN A 133 -5.87 1.30 3.94
CA ASN A 133 -4.81 0.44 3.46
C ASN A 133 -4.76 -0.83 4.32
N THR A 134 -4.76 -1.97 3.66
CA THR A 134 -4.81 -3.28 4.31
C THR A 134 -3.75 -4.20 3.72
N ILE A 135 -3.05 -4.93 4.57
CA ILE A 135 -2.24 -6.07 4.18
C ILE A 135 -3.02 -7.34 4.45
N ILE A 136 -3.09 -8.20 3.46
CA ILE A 136 -3.73 -9.51 3.54
C ILE A 136 -2.67 -10.56 3.28
N CYS A 137 -2.41 -11.42 4.28
CA CYS A 137 -1.48 -12.53 4.15
C CYS A 137 -2.24 -13.85 4.20
N GLY A 138 -2.04 -14.69 3.18
CA GLY A 138 -2.64 -16.01 3.15
C GLY A 138 -1.96 -16.93 2.14
N GLY A 139 -1.56 -18.12 2.55
CA GLY A 139 -0.94 -19.11 1.67
C GLY A 139 -1.81 -19.49 0.47
N ALA A 140 -1.27 -20.36 -0.40
CA ALA A 140 -2.06 -20.93 -1.48
C ALA A 140 -3.26 -21.70 -0.90
N GLY A 141 -4.45 -21.51 -1.46
CA GLY A 141 -5.69 -22.12 -0.97
C GLY A 141 -6.28 -21.49 0.31
N ALA A 142 -5.65 -20.45 0.90
CA ALA A 142 -6.22 -19.75 2.06
C ALA A 142 -7.48 -18.92 1.72
N GLY A 143 -7.80 -18.78 0.42
CA GLY A 143 -9.02 -18.13 -0.06
C GLY A 143 -8.92 -16.60 -0.08
N LYS A 144 -7.75 -16.02 -0.34
CA LYS A 144 -7.53 -14.57 -0.46
C LYS A 144 -8.54 -13.91 -1.39
N THR A 145 -8.64 -14.39 -2.63
CA THR A 145 -9.58 -13.88 -3.63
C THR A 145 -11.02 -14.10 -3.21
N ARG A 146 -11.38 -15.32 -2.74
CA ARG A 146 -12.74 -15.70 -2.40
C ARG A 146 -13.30 -14.98 -1.16
N PHE A 147 -12.51 -14.88 -0.08
CA PHE A 147 -12.98 -14.36 1.20
C PHE A 147 -12.69 -12.87 1.40
N TYR A 148 -11.83 -12.27 0.55
CA TYR A 148 -11.48 -10.85 0.70
C TYR A 148 -11.62 -10.07 -0.61
N ALA A 149 -10.95 -10.44 -1.71
CA ALA A 149 -10.93 -9.63 -2.92
C ALA A 149 -12.33 -9.50 -3.55
N LYS A 150 -12.95 -10.61 -3.92
CA LYS A 150 -14.29 -10.63 -4.51
C LYS A 150 -15.36 -9.96 -3.63
N PRO A 151 -15.48 -10.26 -2.31
CA PRO A 151 -16.46 -9.57 -1.47
C PRO A 151 -16.32 -8.05 -1.46
N ASN A 152 -15.09 -7.54 -1.47
CA ASN A 152 -14.85 -6.09 -1.51
C ASN A 152 -15.15 -5.49 -2.88
N LEU A 153 -14.85 -6.19 -3.98
CA LEU A 153 -15.23 -5.80 -5.32
C LEU A 153 -16.77 -5.75 -5.47
N MET A 154 -17.45 -6.75 -4.94
CA MET A 154 -18.92 -6.85 -4.97
C MET A 154 -19.62 -5.75 -4.16
N GLN A 155 -18.94 -5.02 -3.28
CA GLN A 155 -19.51 -3.83 -2.61
C GLN A 155 -19.82 -2.69 -3.60
N CYS A 156 -19.13 -2.61 -4.72
CA CYS A 156 -19.35 -1.61 -5.79
C CYS A 156 -19.40 -0.16 -5.25
N ASN A 157 -18.51 0.18 -4.31
CA ASN A 157 -18.54 1.44 -3.57
C ASN A 157 -17.38 2.39 -3.92
N THR A 158 -16.45 1.97 -4.76
CA THR A 158 -15.28 2.73 -5.21
C THR A 158 -15.04 2.49 -6.68
N SER A 159 -14.16 3.26 -7.33
CA SER A 159 -13.49 2.79 -8.53
C SER A 159 -12.41 1.77 -8.14
N PHE A 160 -12.10 0.84 -9.02
CA PHE A 160 -11.19 -0.26 -8.73
C PHE A 160 -10.05 -0.34 -9.73
N VAL A 161 -8.86 -0.70 -9.23
CA VAL A 161 -7.70 -1.11 -10.04
C VAL A 161 -7.28 -2.49 -9.57
N ILE A 162 -7.32 -3.47 -10.47
CA ILE A 162 -7.23 -4.88 -10.10
C ILE A 162 -6.25 -5.58 -11.03
N PRO A 163 -5.03 -5.93 -10.56
CA PRO A 163 -4.25 -6.96 -11.24
C PRO A 163 -4.98 -8.30 -11.10
N ASP A 164 -5.25 -8.94 -12.21
CA ASP A 164 -6.04 -10.17 -12.30
C ASP A 164 -5.26 -11.24 -13.08
N PRO A 165 -4.34 -11.97 -12.41
CA PRO A 165 -3.58 -13.03 -13.05
C PRO A 165 -4.53 -14.08 -13.61
N LYS A 166 -4.65 -14.34 -14.85
CA LYS A 166 -5.58 -15.26 -15.53
C LYS A 166 -6.94 -14.69 -15.93
N GLY A 167 -7.31 -13.48 -15.53
CA GLY A 167 -8.61 -12.90 -15.87
C GLY A 167 -9.80 -13.58 -15.18
N GLU A 168 -9.58 -14.25 -14.04
CA GLU A 168 -10.66 -14.97 -13.33
C GLU A 168 -11.62 -13.99 -12.63
N ILE A 169 -11.11 -12.87 -12.10
CA ILE A 169 -11.92 -11.89 -11.36
C ILE A 169 -12.80 -11.11 -12.35
N VAL A 170 -12.24 -10.64 -13.46
CA VAL A 170 -13.01 -9.90 -14.47
C VAL A 170 -14.10 -10.76 -15.07
N LYS A 171 -13.81 -12.03 -15.39
CA LYS A 171 -14.83 -12.97 -15.92
C LYS A 171 -15.95 -13.22 -14.92
N ALA A 172 -15.60 -13.40 -13.64
CA ALA A 172 -16.57 -13.70 -12.60
C ALA A 172 -17.45 -12.50 -12.22
N ASP A 173 -16.88 -11.31 -12.09
CA ASP A 173 -17.53 -10.16 -11.47
C ASP A 173 -17.83 -9.00 -12.44
N GLY A 174 -17.35 -9.05 -13.69
CA GLY A 174 -17.50 -7.99 -14.69
C GLY A 174 -18.97 -7.63 -14.97
N ASN A 175 -19.84 -8.61 -15.12
CA ASN A 175 -21.29 -8.39 -15.31
C ASN A 175 -21.95 -7.64 -14.15
N LEU A 176 -21.53 -7.92 -12.92
CA LEU A 176 -21.99 -7.17 -11.75
C LEU A 176 -21.60 -5.69 -11.86
N LEU A 177 -20.33 -5.42 -12.22
CA LEU A 177 -19.81 -4.07 -12.32
C LEU A 177 -20.53 -3.26 -13.39
N VAL A 178 -20.71 -3.81 -14.60
CA VAL A 178 -21.47 -3.18 -15.67
C VAL A 178 -22.90 -2.87 -15.20
N LYS A 179 -23.58 -3.83 -14.55
CA LYS A 179 -24.92 -3.64 -14.00
C LYS A 179 -24.98 -2.54 -12.92
N LYS A 180 -23.88 -2.27 -12.21
CA LYS A 180 -23.77 -1.21 -11.21
C LYS A 180 -23.30 0.13 -11.77
N GLY A 181 -23.20 0.24 -13.11
CA GLY A 181 -22.84 1.46 -13.84
C GLY A 181 -21.35 1.76 -13.85
N TYR A 182 -20.51 0.72 -13.78
CA TYR A 182 -19.07 0.86 -13.96
C TYR A 182 -18.71 0.86 -15.44
N ASP A 183 -17.76 1.69 -15.78
CA ASP A 183 -16.98 1.56 -17.00
C ASP A 183 -15.87 0.51 -16.73
N VAL A 184 -16.02 -0.67 -17.34
CA VAL A 184 -15.10 -1.80 -17.14
C VAL A 184 -14.06 -1.78 -18.25
N LYS A 185 -12.81 -1.51 -17.88
CA LYS A 185 -11.65 -1.47 -18.77
C LYS A 185 -10.74 -2.65 -18.48
N VAL A 186 -10.24 -3.29 -19.52
CA VAL A 186 -9.37 -4.47 -19.38
C VAL A 186 -8.14 -4.30 -20.26
N ILE A 187 -6.97 -4.21 -19.64
CA ILE A 187 -5.70 -4.40 -20.34
C ILE A 187 -5.30 -5.87 -20.18
N ASP A 188 -5.25 -6.60 -21.30
CA ASP A 188 -4.95 -8.03 -21.30
C ASP A 188 -3.61 -8.28 -22.01
N LEU A 189 -2.61 -8.71 -21.23
CA LEU A 189 -1.28 -9.06 -21.76
C LEU A 189 -1.12 -10.55 -22.05
N ILE A 190 -2.19 -11.35 -21.84
CA ILE A 190 -2.26 -12.76 -22.24
C ILE A 190 -2.84 -12.84 -23.65
N ASP A 191 -3.96 -12.15 -23.89
CA ASP A 191 -4.67 -12.08 -25.15
C ASP A 191 -4.81 -10.61 -25.58
N MET A 192 -3.71 -10.08 -26.16
CA MET A 192 -3.62 -8.66 -26.50
C MET A 192 -4.66 -8.23 -27.55
N GLU A 193 -5.19 -9.16 -28.35
CA GLU A 193 -6.21 -8.86 -29.35
C GLU A 193 -7.55 -8.44 -28.71
N LYS A 194 -7.84 -8.94 -27.51
CA LYS A 194 -9.04 -8.60 -26.72
C LYS A 194 -8.83 -7.43 -25.77
N SER A 195 -7.60 -6.94 -25.67
CA SER A 195 -7.25 -5.86 -24.76
C SER A 195 -7.79 -4.51 -25.23
N TYR A 196 -8.11 -3.65 -24.27
CA TYR A 196 -8.23 -2.22 -24.51
C TYR A 196 -6.85 -1.64 -24.79
N CYS A 197 -6.76 -0.71 -25.71
CA CYS A 197 -5.51 -0.05 -26.07
C CYS A 197 -5.09 0.95 -24.97
N TYR A 198 -3.78 1.03 -24.77
CA TYR A 198 -3.16 1.95 -23.81
C TYR A 198 -1.94 2.61 -24.46
N ASN A 199 -2.05 3.89 -24.73
CA ASN A 199 -0.95 4.68 -25.26
C ASN A 199 -0.35 5.59 -24.17
N PRO A 200 0.89 5.31 -23.69
CA PRO A 200 1.53 6.14 -22.68
C PRO A 200 1.73 7.62 -23.07
N PHE A 201 1.77 7.95 -24.36
CA PHE A 201 1.98 9.32 -24.82
C PHE A 201 0.81 10.25 -24.50
N VAL A 202 -0.41 9.73 -24.45
CA VAL A 202 -1.63 10.51 -24.14
C VAL A 202 -1.57 11.15 -22.74
N TYR A 203 -0.78 10.58 -21.83
CA TYR A 203 -0.65 11.03 -20.44
C TYR A 203 0.61 11.86 -20.17
N LEU A 204 1.25 12.38 -21.22
CA LEU A 204 2.41 13.26 -21.12
C LEU A 204 1.93 14.72 -21.21
N GLU A 205 1.85 15.40 -20.07
CA GLU A 205 1.40 16.81 -20.02
C GLU A 205 2.57 17.80 -20.05
N ASN A 206 3.76 17.37 -19.66
CA ASN A 206 4.94 18.23 -19.52
C ASN A 206 6.26 17.45 -19.63
N ASP A 207 7.36 18.19 -19.73
CA ASP A 207 8.72 17.62 -19.86
C ASP A 207 9.07 16.64 -18.76
N ASN A 208 8.60 16.88 -17.52
CA ASN A 208 8.89 15.98 -16.40
C ASN A 208 8.20 14.61 -16.56
N ASP A 209 7.03 14.57 -17.21
CA ASP A 209 6.33 13.31 -17.41
C ASP A 209 7.03 12.47 -18.49
N ILE A 210 7.59 13.13 -19.51
CA ILE A 210 8.46 12.48 -20.52
C ILE A 210 9.70 11.88 -19.86
N GLN A 211 10.38 12.66 -19.00
CA GLN A 211 11.53 12.16 -18.23
C GLN A 211 11.18 10.94 -17.36
N LYS A 212 10.03 10.97 -16.69
CA LYS A 212 9.56 9.84 -15.86
C LYS A 212 9.23 8.61 -16.70
N LEU A 213 8.57 8.79 -17.86
CA LEU A 213 8.26 7.70 -18.77
C LEU A 213 9.55 6.97 -19.20
N VAL A 214 10.55 7.72 -19.69
CA VAL A 214 11.82 7.16 -20.12
C VAL A 214 12.56 6.49 -18.95
N THR A 215 12.61 7.14 -17.81
CA THR A 215 13.27 6.56 -16.62
C THR A 215 12.60 5.27 -16.17
N ASN A 216 11.26 5.22 -16.14
CA ASN A 216 10.51 4.02 -15.76
C ASN A 216 10.69 2.90 -16.78
N LEU A 217 10.65 3.22 -18.07
CA LEU A 217 10.86 2.23 -19.13
C LEU A 217 12.23 1.56 -18.99
N PHE A 218 13.32 2.34 -18.84
CA PHE A 218 14.66 1.80 -18.68
C PHE A 218 14.79 0.95 -17.42
N LYS A 219 14.27 1.40 -16.28
CA LYS A 219 14.29 0.62 -15.05
C LYS A 219 13.53 -0.70 -15.17
N SER A 220 12.34 -0.67 -15.75
CA SER A 220 11.47 -1.84 -15.84
C SER A 220 11.92 -2.84 -16.92
N THR A 221 12.73 -2.40 -17.90
CA THR A 221 13.32 -3.26 -18.93
C THR A 221 14.74 -3.71 -18.60
N THR A 222 15.32 -3.26 -17.49
CA THR A 222 16.66 -3.73 -17.04
C THR A 222 16.54 -5.15 -16.48
N PRO A 223 17.31 -6.14 -17.01
CA PRO A 223 17.28 -7.50 -16.51
C PRO A 223 17.69 -7.56 -15.03
N LYS A 224 16.92 -8.29 -14.20
CA LYS A 224 17.24 -8.47 -12.78
C LYS A 224 18.60 -9.16 -12.62
N GLY A 225 19.49 -8.56 -11.85
CA GLY A 225 20.84 -9.10 -11.60
C GLY A 225 21.91 -8.69 -12.60
N SER A 226 21.58 -7.98 -13.68
CA SER A 226 22.59 -7.33 -14.51
C SER A 226 23.10 -6.09 -13.78
N GLN A 227 24.25 -6.20 -13.13
CA GLN A 227 25.04 -5.01 -12.82
C GLN A 227 25.63 -4.53 -14.15
N THR A 228 25.04 -3.49 -14.73
CA THR A 228 25.71 -2.77 -15.82
C THR A 228 26.97 -2.16 -15.23
N ASN A 229 28.12 -2.74 -15.58
CA ASN A 229 29.43 -2.25 -15.13
C ASN A 229 29.70 -0.82 -15.61
N ASP A 230 28.96 -0.35 -16.60
CA ASP A 230 29.08 1.00 -17.15
C ASP A 230 27.70 1.61 -17.42
N PRO A 231 27.23 2.57 -16.60
CA PRO A 231 25.97 3.26 -16.78
C PRO A 231 25.94 4.18 -18.01
N PHE A 232 27.06 4.38 -18.69
CA PHE A 232 27.18 5.27 -19.84
C PHE A 232 26.21 4.87 -20.97
N TRP A 233 26.15 3.58 -21.31
CA TRP A 233 25.34 3.10 -22.44
C TRP A 233 23.84 3.32 -22.22
N ASP A 234 23.36 3.00 -21.02
CA ASP A 234 21.95 3.22 -20.67
C ASP A 234 21.61 4.71 -20.61
N THR A 235 22.51 5.55 -20.08
CA THR A 235 22.32 7.00 -20.03
C THR A 235 22.29 7.62 -21.44
N ALA A 236 23.20 7.21 -22.31
CA ALA A 236 23.24 7.69 -23.69
C ALA A 236 22.03 7.22 -24.51
N ALA A 237 21.60 5.98 -24.30
CA ALA A 237 20.36 5.46 -24.92
C ALA A 237 19.09 6.20 -24.42
N GLN A 238 19.05 6.57 -23.13
CA GLN A 238 17.99 7.42 -22.60
C GLN A 238 17.97 8.81 -23.26
N MET A 239 19.14 9.41 -23.51
CA MET A 239 19.21 10.70 -24.19
C MET A 239 18.64 10.64 -25.62
N LEU A 240 18.96 9.57 -26.36
CA LEU A 240 18.36 9.35 -27.69
C LEU A 240 16.84 9.18 -27.58
N LEU A 241 16.36 8.33 -26.68
CA LEU A 241 14.92 8.12 -26.52
C LEU A 241 14.20 9.40 -26.10
N LEU A 242 14.78 10.20 -25.22
CA LEU A 242 14.25 11.52 -24.86
C LEU A 242 14.15 12.45 -26.05
N ALA A 243 15.17 12.50 -26.91
CA ALA A 243 15.14 13.29 -28.14
C ALA A 243 13.96 12.90 -29.04
N LEU A 244 13.75 11.59 -29.25
CA LEU A 244 12.66 11.07 -30.08
C LEU A 244 11.28 11.36 -29.47
N ILE A 245 11.09 11.10 -28.18
CA ILE A 245 9.80 11.34 -27.53
C ILE A 245 9.49 12.84 -27.45
N PHE A 246 10.46 13.70 -27.14
CA PHE A 246 10.26 15.16 -27.17
C PHE A 246 9.91 15.66 -28.58
N TYR A 247 10.53 15.09 -29.62
CA TYR A 247 10.17 15.43 -31.00
C TYR A 247 8.71 15.05 -31.28
N LEU A 248 8.33 13.80 -31.00
CA LEU A 248 6.96 13.33 -31.23
C LEU A 248 5.93 14.11 -30.44
N HIS A 249 6.22 14.44 -29.17
CA HIS A 249 5.28 15.15 -28.32
C HIS A 249 5.00 16.59 -28.79
N TYR A 250 6.03 17.32 -29.28
CA TYR A 250 5.88 18.72 -29.62
C TYR A 250 5.68 19.03 -31.10
N GLU A 251 6.15 18.15 -31.99
CA GLU A 251 6.19 18.43 -33.43
C GLU A 251 5.33 17.47 -34.26
N ALA A 252 5.03 16.28 -33.73
CA ALA A 252 4.25 15.27 -34.47
C ALA A 252 2.74 15.38 -34.15
N PRO A 253 1.85 15.04 -35.11
CA PRO A 253 0.43 14.90 -34.85
C PRO A 253 0.13 13.80 -33.81
N GLU A 254 -1.02 13.90 -33.13
CA GLU A 254 -1.39 12.98 -32.03
C GLU A 254 -1.40 11.50 -32.46
N GLU A 255 -1.76 11.20 -33.69
CA GLU A 255 -1.81 9.84 -34.23
C GLU A 255 -0.41 9.19 -34.33
N GLU A 256 0.63 9.99 -34.43
CA GLU A 256 2.03 9.56 -34.52
C GLU A 256 2.72 9.52 -33.14
N GLN A 257 2.09 10.05 -32.10
CA GLN A 257 2.63 10.05 -30.74
C GLN A 257 2.46 8.65 -30.09
N ASN A 258 3.31 7.70 -30.44
CA ASN A 258 3.28 6.33 -29.92
C ASN A 258 4.65 5.63 -30.08
N PHE A 259 4.81 4.47 -29.45
CA PHE A 259 6.06 3.70 -29.51
C PHE A 259 6.34 3.10 -30.88
N ALA A 260 5.32 2.83 -31.70
CA ALA A 260 5.53 2.32 -33.06
C ALA A 260 6.27 3.37 -33.92
N MET A 261 5.93 4.67 -33.74
CA MET A 261 6.64 5.76 -34.42
C MET A 261 8.06 5.95 -33.86
N VAL A 262 8.29 5.78 -32.54
CA VAL A 262 9.65 5.76 -31.97
C VAL A 262 10.50 4.69 -32.64
N MET A 263 9.95 3.47 -32.83
CA MET A 263 10.66 2.37 -33.49
C MET A 263 10.93 2.68 -34.96
N TYR A 264 10.00 3.33 -35.65
CA TYR A 264 10.19 3.78 -37.02
C TYR A 264 11.32 4.80 -37.14
N MET A 265 11.33 5.84 -36.26
CA MET A 265 12.39 6.85 -36.24
C MET A 265 13.76 6.23 -35.94
N LEU A 266 13.84 5.25 -35.04
CA LEU A 266 15.08 4.53 -34.73
C LEU A 266 15.61 3.77 -35.95
N ARG A 267 14.75 3.13 -36.74
CA ARG A 267 15.14 2.48 -37.98
C ARG A 267 15.61 3.48 -39.04
N ALA A 268 14.90 4.62 -39.18
CA ALA A 268 15.29 5.71 -40.07
C ALA A 268 16.63 6.36 -39.69
N GLY A 269 17.05 6.22 -38.44
CA GLY A 269 18.34 6.69 -37.93
C GLY A 269 19.44 5.62 -37.96
N ALA A 270 19.22 4.46 -38.60
CA ALA A 270 20.24 3.41 -38.64
C ALA A 270 21.51 3.91 -39.35
N ILE A 271 22.66 3.77 -38.67
CA ILE A 271 23.95 4.21 -39.19
C ILE A 271 24.53 3.07 -40.02
N GLU A 272 24.66 3.29 -41.31
CA GLU A 272 25.35 2.39 -42.26
C GLU A 272 26.86 2.71 -42.25
N ASP A 273 27.69 1.69 -42.29
CA ASP A 273 29.16 1.85 -42.40
C ASP A 273 29.51 1.94 -43.91
N ASP A 274 29.38 3.15 -44.48
CA ASP A 274 29.84 3.38 -45.86
C ASP A 274 31.33 3.69 -45.86
N GLU A 275 32.06 3.17 -46.89
CA GLU A 275 33.48 3.40 -47.11
C GLU A 275 33.79 4.90 -47.40
N ASP A 276 32.82 5.70 -47.79
CA ASP A 276 32.95 7.10 -48.21
C ASP A 276 32.72 8.12 -47.04
N GLY A 277 32.49 7.68 -45.80
CA GLY A 277 32.31 8.55 -44.62
C GLY A 277 30.89 8.57 -44.08
N PRO A 278 30.62 9.28 -42.98
CA PRO A 278 29.31 9.27 -42.33
C PRO A 278 28.23 9.89 -43.22
N CYS A 279 27.31 9.08 -43.73
CA CYS A 279 26.15 9.56 -44.45
C CYS A 279 25.11 10.10 -43.46
N LEU A 280 24.52 11.27 -43.72
CA LEU A 280 23.44 11.84 -42.95
C LEU A 280 22.19 10.95 -43.07
N THR A 281 21.78 10.38 -41.97
CA THR A 281 20.56 9.57 -41.91
C THR A 281 19.30 10.42 -42.08
N PRO A 282 18.15 9.84 -42.48
CA PRO A 282 16.87 10.57 -42.49
C PRO A 282 16.52 11.17 -41.10
N LEU A 283 16.90 10.52 -40.02
CA LEU A 283 16.72 11.05 -38.65
C LEU A 283 17.59 12.29 -38.42
N ASP A 284 18.85 12.29 -38.87
CA ASP A 284 19.74 13.45 -38.76
C ASP A 284 19.15 14.67 -39.49
N ARG A 285 18.63 14.45 -40.70
CA ARG A 285 17.98 15.52 -41.49
C ARG A 285 16.76 16.09 -40.76
N LEU A 286 15.95 15.22 -40.14
CA LEU A 286 14.79 15.64 -39.37
C LEU A 286 15.17 16.60 -38.23
N PHE A 287 16.18 16.23 -37.43
CA PHE A 287 16.65 17.05 -36.31
C PHE A 287 17.41 18.31 -36.79
N TYR A 288 18.13 18.25 -37.92
CA TYR A 288 18.77 19.42 -38.51
C TYR A 288 17.73 20.45 -38.98
N ASN A 289 16.65 20.01 -39.61
CA ASN A 289 15.54 20.89 -40.01
C ASN A 289 14.91 21.55 -38.77
N LEU A 290 14.63 20.76 -37.71
CA LEU A 290 14.11 21.29 -36.46
C LEU A 290 15.09 22.28 -35.81
N GLU A 291 16.39 22.00 -35.83
CA GLU A 291 17.41 22.90 -35.30
C GLU A 291 17.43 24.24 -36.04
N THR A 292 17.28 24.21 -37.38
CA THR A 292 17.25 25.38 -38.21
C THR A 292 16.03 26.26 -37.89
N GLU A 293 14.87 25.66 -37.64
CA GLU A 293 13.64 26.37 -37.32
C GLU A 293 13.58 26.80 -35.84
N LYS A 294 13.99 25.88 -34.92
CA LYS A 294 13.87 26.03 -33.47
C LYS A 294 15.15 25.58 -32.75
N PRO A 295 16.26 26.37 -32.77
CA PRO A 295 17.57 25.95 -32.27
C PRO A 295 17.60 25.66 -30.78
N GLU A 296 16.71 26.22 -29.98
CA GLU A 296 16.59 26.00 -28.53
C GLU A 296 15.61 24.89 -28.15
N HIS A 297 15.07 24.17 -29.14
CA HIS A 297 14.11 23.10 -28.87
C HIS A 297 14.72 21.97 -28.03
N ILE A 298 13.98 21.49 -27.03
CA ILE A 298 14.48 20.48 -26.08
C ILE A 298 14.91 19.18 -26.78
N ALA A 299 14.16 18.72 -27.78
CA ALA A 299 14.49 17.54 -28.55
C ALA A 299 15.85 17.68 -29.26
N VAL A 300 16.13 18.86 -29.83
CA VAL A 300 17.42 19.17 -30.49
C VAL A 300 18.57 19.10 -29.47
N LYS A 301 18.38 19.63 -28.27
CA LYS A 301 19.41 19.57 -27.21
C LYS A 301 19.78 18.13 -26.85
N TYR A 302 18.79 17.27 -26.64
CA TYR A 302 19.04 15.86 -26.34
C TYR A 302 19.64 15.10 -27.53
N TYR A 303 19.20 15.40 -28.75
CA TYR A 303 19.76 14.79 -29.96
C TYR A 303 21.24 15.17 -30.14
N LYS A 304 21.62 16.42 -29.91
CA LYS A 304 23.01 16.87 -29.94
C LYS A 304 23.88 16.16 -28.90
N TYR A 305 23.36 15.94 -27.68
CA TYR A 305 24.11 15.18 -26.67
C TYR A 305 24.37 13.76 -27.14
N TYR A 306 23.36 13.08 -27.70
CA TYR A 306 23.54 11.78 -28.30
C TYR A 306 24.53 11.85 -29.46
N HIS A 307 24.39 12.78 -30.40
CA HIS A 307 25.16 12.86 -31.66
C HIS A 307 26.61 13.35 -31.47
N SER A 308 27.04 13.71 -30.27
CA SER A 308 28.42 14.14 -29.96
C SER A 308 29.43 12.99 -29.96
N GLY A 309 29.00 11.73 -30.06
CA GLY A 309 29.84 10.54 -30.09
C GLY A 309 30.43 10.23 -31.48
N SER A 310 31.39 9.29 -31.52
CA SER A 310 31.87 8.73 -32.80
C SER A 310 30.80 7.80 -33.40
N SER A 311 30.79 7.61 -34.74
CA SER A 311 29.84 6.75 -35.44
C SER A 311 29.69 5.35 -34.82
N LYS A 312 30.82 4.73 -34.42
CA LYS A 312 30.80 3.43 -33.73
C LYS A 312 30.08 3.50 -32.36
N THR A 313 30.28 4.60 -31.63
CA THR A 313 29.62 4.83 -30.33
C THR A 313 28.13 5.02 -30.53
N LEU A 314 27.73 5.83 -31.52
CA LEU A 314 26.33 6.09 -31.85
C LEU A 314 25.59 4.79 -32.23
N LYS A 315 26.21 3.95 -33.08
CA LYS A 315 25.67 2.63 -33.46
C LYS A 315 25.45 1.73 -32.23
N SER A 316 26.41 1.71 -31.29
CA SER A 316 26.28 0.94 -30.06
C SER A 316 25.15 1.48 -29.15
N ILE A 317 24.96 2.80 -29.07
CA ILE A 317 23.86 3.43 -28.33
C ILE A 317 22.51 3.07 -28.96
N GLN A 318 22.40 3.11 -30.30
CA GLN A 318 21.18 2.70 -31.01
C GLN A 318 20.84 1.23 -30.74
N ILE A 319 21.83 0.33 -30.83
CA ILE A 319 21.63 -1.10 -30.52
C ILE A 319 21.15 -1.28 -29.07
N THR A 320 21.73 -0.54 -28.11
CA THR A 320 21.31 -0.59 -26.72
C THR A 320 19.85 -0.15 -26.57
N LEU A 321 19.45 0.95 -27.21
CA LEU A 321 18.07 1.42 -27.18
C LEU A 321 17.11 0.44 -27.88
N MET A 322 17.48 -0.07 -29.06
CA MET A 322 16.68 -1.07 -29.77
C MET A 322 16.48 -2.34 -28.94
N SER A 323 17.51 -2.79 -28.22
CA SER A 323 17.38 -3.94 -27.30
C SER A 323 16.42 -3.68 -26.15
N ARG A 324 16.34 -2.45 -25.64
CA ARG A 324 15.38 -2.06 -24.59
C ARG A 324 13.93 -2.01 -25.12
N LEU A 325 13.78 -1.64 -26.38
CA LEU A 325 12.48 -1.45 -27.05
C LEU A 325 12.09 -2.63 -27.96
N GLU A 326 12.86 -3.72 -28.02
CA GLU A 326 12.67 -4.84 -28.97
C GLU A 326 11.23 -5.39 -28.98
N LYS A 327 10.57 -5.40 -27.82
CA LYS A 327 9.20 -5.92 -27.67
C LYS A 327 8.15 -5.11 -28.41
N PHE A 328 8.39 -3.82 -28.64
CA PHE A 328 7.51 -2.99 -29.45
C PHE A 328 7.57 -3.31 -30.97
N ASN A 329 8.47 -4.23 -31.39
CA ASN A 329 8.42 -4.81 -32.73
C ASN A 329 7.32 -5.87 -32.88
N LEU A 330 6.76 -6.38 -31.77
CA LEU A 330 5.63 -7.29 -31.83
C LEU A 330 4.39 -6.54 -32.26
N GLU A 331 3.74 -7.00 -33.30
CA GLU A 331 2.56 -6.36 -33.90
C GLU A 331 1.43 -6.17 -32.89
N SER A 332 1.20 -7.19 -32.05
CA SER A 332 0.20 -7.13 -30.98
C SER A 332 0.47 -6.02 -29.96
N LEU A 333 1.75 -5.86 -29.54
CA LEU A 333 2.11 -4.81 -28.58
C LEU A 333 2.10 -3.42 -29.24
N ALA A 334 2.55 -3.32 -30.49
CA ALA A 334 2.49 -2.07 -31.25
C ALA A 334 1.03 -1.60 -31.43
N ALA A 335 0.12 -2.52 -31.76
CA ALA A 335 -1.31 -2.23 -31.87
C ALA A 335 -1.92 -1.82 -30.51
N LEU A 336 -1.58 -2.55 -29.45
CA LEU A 336 -2.05 -2.25 -28.08
C LEU A 336 -1.63 -0.85 -27.61
N THR A 337 -0.45 -0.36 -28.01
CA THR A 337 0.11 0.93 -27.56
C THR A 337 -0.06 2.06 -28.57
N LYS A 338 -0.81 1.85 -29.66
CA LYS A 338 -1.01 2.85 -30.71
C LYS A 338 -2.00 3.94 -30.31
N THR A 339 -3.12 3.56 -29.71
CA THR A 339 -4.21 4.45 -29.30
C THR A 339 -4.53 4.27 -27.83
N ASP A 340 -5.32 5.16 -27.23
CA ASP A 340 -5.75 5.04 -25.85
C ASP A 340 -7.25 4.83 -25.73
N GLU A 341 -7.65 3.78 -25.01
CA GLU A 341 -9.04 3.46 -24.70
C GLU A 341 -9.28 3.41 -23.16
N LEU A 342 -8.19 3.53 -22.36
CA LEU A 342 -8.29 3.41 -20.90
C LEU A 342 -8.82 4.67 -20.24
N ASP A 343 -8.55 5.85 -20.77
CA ASP A 343 -8.99 7.16 -20.22
C ASP A 343 -8.69 7.29 -18.74
N LEU A 344 -7.41 7.11 -18.35
CA LEU A 344 -6.96 7.14 -16.96
C LEU A 344 -7.27 8.47 -16.27
N SER A 345 -7.39 9.55 -17.04
CA SER A 345 -7.63 10.91 -16.54
C SER A 345 -9.00 11.05 -15.87
N THR A 346 -9.98 10.23 -16.23
CA THR A 346 -11.35 10.26 -15.67
C THR A 346 -11.55 9.29 -14.50
N MET A 347 -10.55 8.45 -14.20
CA MET A 347 -10.60 7.55 -13.08
C MET A 347 -10.63 8.33 -11.74
N GLY A 348 -11.62 8.05 -10.89
CA GLY A 348 -11.89 8.84 -9.68
C GLY A 348 -12.96 9.92 -9.86
N GLU A 349 -13.33 10.28 -11.10
CA GLU A 349 -14.48 11.13 -11.45
C GLU A 349 -15.68 10.28 -11.88
N LYS A 350 -15.43 9.18 -12.59
CA LYS A 350 -16.42 8.17 -12.98
C LYS A 350 -16.17 6.86 -12.22
N LYS A 351 -17.21 6.05 -12.07
CA LYS A 351 -17.07 4.68 -11.55
C LYS A 351 -16.39 3.81 -12.61
N THR A 352 -15.11 3.56 -12.45
CA THR A 352 -14.30 2.77 -13.37
C THR A 352 -13.74 1.54 -12.65
N ALA A 353 -13.69 0.43 -13.34
CA ALA A 353 -13.00 -0.77 -12.90
C ALA A 353 -11.95 -1.15 -13.96
N LEU A 354 -10.69 -0.89 -13.65
CA LEU A 354 -9.54 -1.22 -14.49
C LEU A 354 -8.96 -2.56 -14.07
N PHE A 355 -9.04 -3.54 -14.96
CA PHE A 355 -8.40 -4.84 -14.78
C PHE A 355 -7.12 -4.91 -15.60
N ALA A 356 -6.05 -5.38 -14.96
CA ALA A 356 -4.80 -5.72 -15.64
C ALA A 356 -4.61 -7.24 -15.60
N VAL A 357 -4.89 -7.89 -16.73
CA VAL A 357 -4.71 -9.33 -16.90
C VAL A 357 -3.27 -9.59 -17.28
N ILE A 358 -2.51 -10.18 -16.34
CA ILE A 358 -1.06 -10.35 -16.43
C ILE A 358 -0.73 -11.82 -16.26
N PRO A 359 0.05 -12.45 -17.15
CA PRO A 359 0.43 -13.86 -16.97
C PRO A 359 1.23 -14.04 -15.67
N ASP A 360 0.91 -15.09 -14.92
CA ASP A 360 1.58 -15.42 -13.64
C ASP A 360 2.96 -16.07 -13.83
N ASN A 361 3.22 -16.63 -15.00
CA ASN A 361 4.44 -17.35 -15.36
C ASN A 361 5.38 -16.60 -16.32
N ASP A 362 4.97 -15.42 -16.82
CA ASP A 362 5.76 -14.60 -17.73
C ASP A 362 5.75 -13.13 -17.29
N THR A 363 6.93 -12.58 -17.07
CA THR A 363 7.12 -11.18 -16.67
C THR A 363 7.53 -10.29 -17.84
N SER A 364 7.55 -10.80 -19.06
CA SER A 364 8.10 -10.12 -20.25
C SER A 364 7.46 -8.77 -20.53
N PHE A 365 6.16 -8.63 -20.29
CA PHE A 365 5.39 -7.41 -20.55
C PHE A 365 5.08 -6.59 -19.30
N ASN A 366 5.62 -6.97 -18.12
CA ASN A 366 5.36 -6.26 -16.85
C ASN A 366 5.85 -4.80 -16.86
N PHE A 367 6.79 -4.45 -17.75
CA PHE A 367 7.23 -3.07 -17.92
C PHE A 367 6.08 -2.14 -18.32
N LEU A 368 5.15 -2.61 -19.17
CA LEU A 368 3.99 -1.82 -19.61
C LEU A 368 3.05 -1.55 -18.43
N ILE A 369 2.85 -2.54 -17.57
CA ILE A 369 2.06 -2.38 -16.34
C ILE A 369 2.72 -1.42 -15.34
N SER A 370 4.06 -1.44 -15.25
CA SER A 370 4.80 -0.47 -14.43
C SER A 370 4.59 0.97 -14.92
N ILE A 371 4.63 1.18 -16.23
CA ILE A 371 4.33 2.49 -16.84
C ILE A 371 2.89 2.88 -16.57
N LEU A 372 1.94 1.98 -16.80
CA LEU A 372 0.51 2.18 -16.56
C LEU A 372 0.24 2.64 -15.12
N TYR A 373 0.76 1.92 -14.13
CA TYR A 373 0.54 2.29 -12.72
C TYR A 373 1.21 3.62 -12.35
N THR A 374 2.40 3.88 -12.88
CA THR A 374 3.08 5.17 -12.66
C THR A 374 2.24 6.32 -13.19
N GLN A 375 1.76 6.22 -14.42
CA GLN A 375 0.91 7.24 -15.03
C GLN A 375 -0.46 7.33 -14.35
N LEU A 376 -1.05 6.21 -13.97
CA LEU A 376 -2.32 6.20 -13.25
C LEU A 376 -2.20 6.95 -11.91
N PHE A 377 -1.16 6.70 -11.12
CA PHE A 377 -0.94 7.46 -9.89
C PHE A 377 -0.74 8.95 -10.15
N GLN A 378 0.00 9.32 -11.19
CA GLN A 378 0.19 10.71 -11.58
C GLN A 378 -1.16 11.38 -11.92
N GLN A 379 -1.97 10.73 -12.76
CA GLN A 379 -3.29 11.25 -13.15
C GLN A 379 -4.25 11.35 -11.96
N LEU A 380 -4.29 10.36 -11.09
CA LEU A 380 -5.12 10.38 -9.88
C LEU A 380 -4.69 11.50 -8.91
N PHE A 381 -3.40 11.70 -8.73
CA PHE A 381 -2.89 12.77 -7.84
C PHE A 381 -3.15 14.14 -8.46
N TYR A 382 -2.91 14.30 -9.76
CA TYR A 382 -3.23 15.54 -10.47
C TYR A 382 -4.73 15.87 -10.38
N CYS A 383 -5.59 14.89 -10.66
CA CYS A 383 -7.04 15.03 -10.55
C CYS A 383 -7.46 15.43 -9.13
N ALA A 384 -6.96 14.74 -8.10
CA ALA A 384 -7.27 15.06 -6.71
C ALA A 384 -6.81 16.46 -6.32
N ASP A 385 -5.56 16.81 -6.61
CA ASP A 385 -4.93 18.03 -6.10
C ASP A 385 -5.33 19.27 -6.91
N LYS A 386 -5.43 19.17 -8.24
CA LYS A 386 -5.70 20.30 -9.12
C LYS A 386 -7.17 20.51 -9.45
N LYS A 387 -7.92 19.42 -9.69
CA LYS A 387 -9.33 19.50 -10.09
C LYS A 387 -10.29 19.48 -8.90
N HIS A 388 -9.97 18.75 -7.81
CA HIS A 388 -10.91 18.48 -6.72
C HIS A 388 -10.46 18.93 -5.33
N GLY A 389 -9.51 19.83 -5.23
CA GLY A 389 -9.12 20.46 -3.95
C GLY A 389 -8.53 19.50 -2.91
N GLY A 390 -7.86 18.44 -3.36
CA GLY A 390 -7.07 17.53 -2.52
C GLY A 390 -7.67 16.13 -2.31
N ALA A 391 -8.87 15.83 -2.84
CA ALA A 391 -9.46 14.50 -2.70
C ALA A 391 -10.37 14.14 -3.88
N LEU A 392 -10.25 12.93 -4.40
CA LEU A 392 -11.09 12.42 -5.48
C LEU A 392 -12.55 12.34 -5.06
N PRO A 393 -13.52 12.69 -5.94
CA PRO A 393 -14.95 12.57 -5.67
C PRO A 393 -15.39 11.12 -5.50
N ILE A 394 -14.85 10.20 -6.28
CA ILE A 394 -15.05 8.76 -6.14
C ILE A 394 -13.75 8.15 -5.61
N PRO A 395 -13.76 7.48 -4.44
CA PRO A 395 -12.57 6.82 -3.93
C PRO A 395 -12.05 5.76 -4.91
N VAL A 396 -10.73 5.61 -4.99
CA VAL A 396 -10.09 4.58 -5.83
C VAL A 396 -9.43 3.53 -4.96
N HIS A 397 -9.82 2.27 -5.18
CA HIS A 397 -9.31 1.11 -4.46
C HIS A 397 -8.39 0.28 -5.36
N PHE A 398 -7.11 0.28 -5.06
CA PHE A 398 -6.15 -0.65 -5.64
C PHE A 398 -6.26 -1.99 -4.93
N LEU A 399 -6.95 -2.93 -5.54
CA LEU A 399 -7.16 -4.29 -5.02
C LEU A 399 -6.10 -5.21 -5.64
N MET A 400 -4.89 -5.23 -5.06
CA MET A 400 -3.70 -5.87 -5.58
C MET A 400 -3.69 -7.36 -5.25
N ASP A 401 -4.47 -8.17 -5.98
CA ASP A 401 -4.40 -9.63 -5.86
C ASP A 401 -3.07 -10.12 -6.50
N GLU A 402 -2.36 -10.99 -5.79
CA GLU A 402 -0.99 -11.40 -6.12
C GLU A 402 0.01 -10.24 -6.29
N PHE A 403 0.03 -9.35 -5.30
CA PHE A 403 0.89 -8.15 -5.27
C PHE A 403 2.35 -8.39 -5.68
N ALA A 404 2.89 -9.57 -5.41
CA ALA A 404 4.28 -9.91 -5.74
C ALA A 404 4.57 -9.95 -7.25
N ASN A 405 3.55 -10.14 -8.08
CA ASN A 405 3.67 -10.23 -9.54
C ASN A 405 3.46 -8.87 -10.24
N VAL A 406 3.12 -7.84 -9.47
CA VAL A 406 2.84 -6.50 -10.01
C VAL A 406 4.11 -5.65 -9.98
N SER A 407 4.49 -5.09 -11.13
CA SER A 407 5.56 -4.10 -11.21
C SER A 407 5.04 -2.73 -10.78
N LEU A 408 5.37 -2.33 -9.56
CA LEU A 408 4.99 -1.04 -8.99
C LEU A 408 6.11 0.00 -9.12
N PRO A 409 5.78 1.31 -9.03
CA PRO A 409 6.80 2.36 -8.93
C PRO A 409 7.73 2.14 -7.73
N ASP A 410 9.02 2.48 -7.88
CA ASP A 410 10.05 2.29 -6.82
C ASP A 410 9.71 3.02 -5.51
N ASP A 411 9.06 4.19 -5.60
CA ASP A 411 8.66 5.01 -4.45
C ASP A 411 7.26 4.63 -3.90
N PHE A 412 6.81 3.39 -4.08
CA PHE A 412 5.47 2.95 -3.67
C PHE A 412 5.19 3.17 -2.18
N ASP A 413 6.18 3.03 -1.31
CA ASP A 413 6.06 3.32 0.12
C ASP A 413 5.73 4.81 0.39
N LYS A 414 6.32 5.72 -0.38
CA LYS A 414 6.02 7.16 -0.31
C LYS A 414 4.62 7.45 -0.86
N LEU A 415 4.25 6.85 -2.00
CA LEU A 415 2.91 6.98 -2.58
C LEU A 415 1.85 6.52 -1.58
N LEU A 416 2.06 5.38 -0.92
CA LEU A 416 1.16 4.82 0.08
C LEU A 416 0.89 5.77 1.25
N SER A 417 1.90 6.54 1.67
CA SER A 417 1.78 7.50 2.77
C SER A 417 0.86 8.69 2.45
N VAL A 418 0.78 9.10 1.17
CA VAL A 418 0.03 10.28 0.72
C VAL A 418 -1.33 9.96 0.10
N MET A 419 -1.59 8.70 -0.24
CA MET A 419 -2.84 8.25 -0.87
C MET A 419 -4.09 8.55 -0.04
N ARG A 420 -4.01 8.39 1.28
CA ARG A 420 -5.16 8.54 2.19
C ARG A 420 -5.86 9.89 2.05
N SER A 421 -5.11 10.98 1.94
CA SER A 421 -5.69 12.33 1.84
C SER A 421 -6.48 12.52 0.55
N ARG A 422 -6.13 11.77 -0.51
CA ARG A 422 -6.71 11.85 -1.85
C ARG A 422 -7.84 10.87 -2.12
N ASN A 423 -8.37 10.19 -1.09
CA ASN A 423 -9.36 9.12 -1.21
C ASN A 423 -8.88 7.93 -2.06
N ILE A 424 -7.58 7.65 -2.01
CA ILE A 424 -6.98 6.47 -2.64
C ILE A 424 -6.52 5.53 -1.54
N PHE A 425 -6.75 4.23 -1.70
CA PHE A 425 -6.28 3.22 -0.76
C PHE A 425 -5.98 1.90 -1.45
N VAL A 426 -5.19 1.06 -0.77
CA VAL A 426 -4.69 -0.17 -1.35
C VAL A 426 -4.99 -1.37 -0.45
N SER A 427 -5.30 -2.50 -1.06
CA SER A 427 -5.30 -3.83 -0.44
C SER A 427 -4.15 -4.63 -1.02
N ILE A 428 -3.11 -4.81 -0.23
CA ILE A 428 -1.91 -5.57 -0.59
C ILE A 428 -2.14 -7.02 -0.23
N ILE A 429 -2.37 -7.88 -1.22
CA ILE A 429 -2.65 -9.29 -1.01
C ILE A 429 -1.41 -10.12 -1.33
N LEU A 430 -0.91 -10.84 -0.33
CA LEU A 430 0.35 -11.58 -0.36
C LEU A 430 0.12 -13.04 0.00
N GLN A 431 0.95 -13.93 -0.50
CA GLN A 431 0.99 -15.31 -0.02
C GLN A 431 1.68 -15.42 1.35
N ASN A 432 2.72 -14.60 1.55
CA ASN A 432 3.47 -14.51 2.80
C ASN A 432 4.22 -13.17 2.88
N LEU A 433 4.70 -12.81 4.07
CA LEU A 433 5.44 -11.56 4.27
C LEU A 433 6.84 -11.56 3.64
N SER A 434 7.43 -12.72 3.39
CA SER A 434 8.74 -12.81 2.73
C SER A 434 8.70 -12.26 1.31
N GLN A 435 7.55 -12.36 0.62
CA GLN A 435 7.37 -11.71 -0.69
C GLN A 435 7.53 -10.20 -0.60
N LEU A 436 6.89 -9.57 0.40
CA LEU A 436 7.01 -8.12 0.61
C LEU A 436 8.45 -7.71 0.95
N LYS A 437 9.12 -8.50 1.80
CA LYS A 437 10.52 -8.27 2.16
C LYS A 437 11.47 -8.42 0.98
N ALA A 438 11.22 -9.35 0.08
CA ALA A 438 12.02 -9.55 -1.13
C ALA A 438 11.84 -8.40 -2.15
N LEU A 439 10.63 -7.84 -2.27
CA LEU A 439 10.35 -6.74 -3.18
C LEU A 439 10.86 -5.38 -2.65
N PHE A 440 10.79 -5.17 -1.34
CA PHE A 440 11.07 -3.89 -0.68
C PHE A 440 11.99 -4.09 0.52
N GLU A 441 13.22 -4.53 0.29
CA GLU A 441 14.18 -4.95 1.33
C GLU A 441 14.27 -4.00 2.54
N LYS A 442 14.33 -2.68 2.31
CA LYS A 442 14.45 -1.67 3.35
C LYS A 442 13.13 -0.95 3.67
N GLN A 443 12.17 -0.97 2.74
CA GLN A 443 10.92 -0.20 2.85
C GLN A 443 9.72 -1.04 3.32
N TRP A 444 9.85 -2.37 3.44
CA TRP A 444 8.72 -3.23 3.79
C TRP A 444 8.06 -2.86 5.13
N GLU A 445 8.84 -2.43 6.13
CA GLU A 445 8.31 -1.98 7.42
C GLU A 445 7.52 -0.68 7.28
N SER A 446 7.98 0.24 6.42
CA SER A 446 7.25 1.47 6.09
C SER A 446 5.91 1.16 5.43
N ILE A 447 5.88 0.20 4.49
CA ILE A 447 4.65 -0.24 3.83
C ILE A 447 3.68 -0.81 4.86
N VAL A 448 4.13 -1.71 5.73
CA VAL A 448 3.30 -2.29 6.81
C VAL A 448 2.80 -1.20 7.76
N GLY A 449 3.68 -0.27 8.15
CA GLY A 449 3.36 0.86 9.03
C GLY A 449 2.31 1.82 8.46
N ASN A 450 2.21 1.92 7.12
CA ASN A 450 1.21 2.72 6.42
C ASN A 450 -0.13 1.99 6.20
N CYS A 451 -0.27 0.74 6.67
CA CYS A 451 -1.51 -0.03 6.62
C CYS A 451 -2.12 -0.15 8.02
N ASP A 452 -3.31 0.43 8.22
CA ASP A 452 -3.99 0.36 9.53
C ASP A 452 -4.65 -0.99 9.80
N GLN A 453 -4.78 -1.85 8.79
CA GLN A 453 -5.33 -3.19 8.91
C GLN A 453 -4.33 -4.24 8.41
N PHE A 454 -4.21 -5.32 9.17
CA PHE A 454 -3.49 -6.52 8.76
C PHE A 454 -4.40 -7.73 8.99
N LEU A 455 -4.65 -8.49 7.92
CA LEU A 455 -5.53 -9.67 7.91
C LEU A 455 -4.70 -10.91 7.57
N TYR A 456 -4.63 -11.84 8.51
CA TYR A 456 -3.99 -13.13 8.31
C TYR A 456 -5.04 -14.23 8.08
N LEU A 457 -4.96 -14.90 6.93
CA LEU A 457 -5.91 -15.92 6.49
C LEU A 457 -5.37 -17.35 6.65
N GLY A 458 -4.20 -17.53 7.24
CA GLY A 458 -3.52 -18.82 7.33
C GLY A 458 -2.44 -19.02 6.28
N GLY A 459 -1.50 -19.91 6.55
CA GLY A 459 -0.37 -20.19 5.65
C GLY A 459 0.63 -21.12 6.31
N ASN A 460 1.72 -21.48 5.59
CA ASN A 460 2.74 -22.41 6.07
C ASN A 460 4.15 -21.78 6.21
N GLU A 461 4.26 -20.45 6.06
CA GLU A 461 5.56 -19.79 6.05
C GLU A 461 5.94 -19.30 7.46
N GLN A 462 7.10 -19.75 7.95
CA GLN A 462 7.54 -19.57 9.33
C GLN A 462 7.74 -18.11 9.74
N SER A 463 8.28 -17.26 8.86
CA SER A 463 8.56 -15.87 9.21
C SER A 463 7.26 -15.08 9.40
N THR A 464 6.22 -15.41 8.65
CA THR A 464 4.87 -14.84 8.82
C THR A 464 4.25 -15.30 10.13
N HIS A 465 4.36 -16.58 10.49
CA HIS A 465 3.85 -17.08 11.78
C HIS A 465 4.52 -16.37 12.96
N LYS A 466 5.85 -16.21 12.89
CA LYS A 466 6.61 -15.49 13.91
C LYS A 466 6.16 -14.04 14.03
N TYR A 467 6.02 -13.35 12.90
CA TYR A 467 5.54 -11.98 12.86
C TYR A 467 4.13 -11.83 13.47
N VAL A 468 3.19 -12.70 13.08
CA VAL A 468 1.82 -12.69 13.63
C VAL A 468 1.82 -12.93 15.13
N SER A 469 2.59 -13.89 15.62
CA SER A 469 2.73 -14.20 17.05
C SER A 469 3.31 -13.01 17.83
N GLU A 470 4.35 -12.35 17.30
CA GLU A 470 4.95 -11.16 17.91
C GLU A 470 3.96 -9.98 17.96
N GLN A 471 3.16 -9.79 16.89
CA GLN A 471 2.12 -8.76 16.86
C GLN A 471 0.97 -9.02 17.84
N LEU A 472 0.65 -10.28 18.12
CA LEU A 472 -0.33 -10.67 19.13
C LEU A 472 0.13 -10.31 20.55
N GLY A 473 1.44 -10.38 20.79
CA GLY A 473 2.05 -10.07 22.07
C GLY A 473 1.90 -11.19 23.12
N LYS A 474 2.25 -10.87 24.37
CA LYS A 474 2.23 -11.82 25.48
C LYS A 474 1.08 -11.52 26.44
N GLU A 475 0.49 -12.57 26.98
CA GLU A 475 -0.44 -12.54 28.11
C GLU A 475 0.23 -13.07 29.37
N THR A 476 -0.27 -12.67 30.50
CA THR A 476 0.13 -13.20 31.80
C THR A 476 -0.74 -14.39 32.14
N ILE A 477 -0.12 -15.54 32.39
CA ILE A 477 -0.81 -16.76 32.80
C ILE A 477 -0.34 -17.22 34.19
N ASP A 478 -1.26 -17.77 34.96
CA ASP A 478 -0.95 -18.46 36.22
C ASP A 478 -0.57 -19.89 35.90
N THR A 479 0.63 -20.31 36.31
CA THR A 479 1.12 -21.68 36.13
C THR A 479 1.35 -22.32 37.50
N ASN A 480 0.78 -23.52 37.68
CA ASN A 480 0.96 -24.30 38.88
C ASN A 480 1.89 -25.48 38.60
N THR A 481 2.98 -25.55 39.34
CA THR A 481 3.88 -26.73 39.27
C THR A 481 3.61 -27.60 40.47
N TYR A 482 3.30 -28.87 40.22
CA TYR A 482 3.04 -29.87 41.24
C TYR A 482 4.25 -30.79 41.38
N ALA A 483 4.90 -30.80 42.54
CA ALA A 483 5.95 -31.75 42.85
C ALA A 483 5.44 -32.71 43.91
N ARG A 484 5.52 -34.03 43.61
CA ARG A 484 5.17 -35.10 44.56
C ARG A 484 6.36 -36.02 44.70
N SER A 485 6.93 -36.07 45.88
CA SER A 485 7.97 -37.05 46.20
C SER A 485 7.34 -38.31 46.83
N PHE A 486 7.75 -39.48 46.31
CA PHE A 486 7.32 -40.77 46.85
C PHE A 486 8.42 -41.31 47.78
N GLY A 487 8.11 -41.49 49.07
CA GLY A 487 9.01 -42.04 50.10
C GLY A 487 8.32 -42.06 51.45
N ARG A 488 8.99 -42.60 52.49
CA ARG A 488 8.45 -42.78 53.83
C ARG A 488 8.00 -41.44 54.49
N ASN A 489 8.46 -40.30 53.94
CA ASN A 489 8.03 -38.92 54.29
C ASN A 489 7.64 -38.15 53.01
N GLY A 490 6.74 -38.73 52.18
CA GLY A 490 6.29 -38.10 50.93
C GLY A 490 5.74 -36.68 51.14
N ASN A 491 6.30 -35.72 50.43
CA ASN A 491 5.89 -34.30 50.52
C ASN A 491 5.16 -33.90 49.24
N TYR A 492 4.08 -33.13 49.38
CA TYR A 492 3.34 -32.54 48.28
C TYR A 492 3.60 -31.02 48.31
N SER A 493 4.18 -30.50 47.27
CA SER A 493 4.44 -29.07 47.12
C SER A 493 3.73 -28.56 45.87
N THR A 494 2.95 -27.50 46.05
CA THR A 494 2.36 -26.71 44.95
C THR A 494 3.06 -25.36 44.88
N ASN A 495 3.72 -25.09 43.77
CA ASN A 495 4.35 -23.80 43.54
C ASN A 495 3.49 -23.02 42.55
N TYR A 496 3.04 -21.85 42.97
CA TYR A 496 2.29 -20.89 42.15
C TYR A 496 3.28 -19.95 41.45
N GLN A 497 3.34 -19.96 40.15
CA GLN A 497 4.20 -19.08 39.38
C GLN A 497 3.39 -18.32 38.34
N ILE A 498 3.66 -17.03 38.22
CA ILE A 498 3.11 -16.19 37.16
C ILE A 498 4.15 -16.12 36.04
N SER A 499 3.75 -16.44 34.81
CA SER A 499 4.64 -16.43 33.66
C SER A 499 3.99 -15.72 32.46
N GLY A 500 4.84 -15.24 31.53
CA GLY A 500 4.38 -14.66 30.28
C GLY A 500 4.30 -15.74 29.19
N ARG A 501 3.17 -15.81 28.52
CA ARG A 501 2.97 -16.68 27.34
C ARG A 501 2.57 -15.82 26.16
N GLU A 502 3.02 -16.15 24.96
CA GLU A 502 2.49 -15.58 23.73
C GLU A 502 1.00 -15.89 23.61
N LEU A 503 0.19 -14.91 23.22
CA LEU A 503 -1.28 -15.06 23.08
C LEU A 503 -1.62 -16.19 22.07
N MET A 504 -0.80 -16.35 21.02
CA MET A 504 -0.66 -17.54 20.19
C MET A 504 0.82 -17.73 19.84
N THR A 505 1.36 -18.90 20.05
CA THR A 505 2.70 -19.25 19.60
C THR A 505 2.75 -19.37 18.07
N PRO A 506 3.93 -19.27 17.43
CA PRO A 506 4.05 -19.48 15.99
C PRO A 506 3.51 -20.83 15.51
N ALA A 507 3.62 -21.86 16.35
CA ALA A 507 3.06 -23.19 16.07
C ALA A 507 1.52 -23.18 16.06
N GLU A 508 0.91 -22.48 17.01
CA GLU A 508 -0.55 -22.32 17.06
C GLU A 508 -1.07 -21.44 15.92
N VAL A 509 -0.33 -20.39 15.53
CA VAL A 509 -0.66 -19.58 14.34
C VAL A 509 -0.64 -20.43 13.07
N ARG A 510 0.32 -21.36 12.94
CA ARG A 510 0.37 -22.31 11.82
C ARG A 510 -0.84 -23.25 11.80
N MET A 511 -1.35 -23.63 12.97
CA MET A 511 -2.50 -24.54 13.11
C MET A 511 -3.85 -23.83 13.10
N LEU A 512 -3.90 -22.54 12.74
CA LEU A 512 -5.15 -21.79 12.63
C LEU A 512 -6.12 -22.53 11.68
N ASP A 513 -7.32 -22.86 12.19
CA ASP A 513 -8.38 -23.49 11.38
C ASP A 513 -8.71 -22.59 10.18
N ASN A 514 -8.77 -23.20 9.00
CA ASN A 514 -8.95 -22.47 7.72
C ASN A 514 -10.27 -21.67 7.63
N ARG A 515 -11.23 -21.89 8.52
CA ARG A 515 -12.47 -21.10 8.61
C ARG A 515 -12.23 -19.71 9.23
N TYR A 516 -11.16 -19.55 10.01
CA TYR A 516 -10.89 -18.33 10.78
C TYR A 516 -9.80 -17.47 10.14
N ALA A 517 -9.83 -16.21 10.50
CA ALA A 517 -8.80 -15.24 10.20
C ALA A 517 -8.40 -14.49 11.48
N ILE A 518 -7.15 -14.02 11.52
CA ILE A 518 -6.68 -13.11 12.56
C ILE A 518 -6.62 -11.71 11.97
N LEU A 519 -7.33 -10.77 12.60
CA LEU A 519 -7.43 -9.39 12.17
C LEU A 519 -6.79 -8.46 13.20
N PHE A 520 -5.90 -7.61 12.71
CA PHE A 520 -5.33 -6.49 13.46
C PHE A 520 -5.85 -5.18 12.88
N ILE A 521 -6.34 -4.30 13.73
CA ILE A 521 -6.67 -2.91 13.39
C ILE A 521 -5.89 -2.02 14.34
N ARG A 522 -5.17 -1.03 13.82
CA ARG A 522 -4.37 -0.11 14.63
C ARG A 522 -5.20 0.49 15.77
N GLY A 523 -4.73 0.30 17.02
CA GLY A 523 -5.36 0.80 18.24
C GLY A 523 -6.53 -0.03 18.75
N GLU A 524 -6.76 -1.23 18.18
CA GLU A 524 -7.67 -2.24 18.70
C GLU A 524 -6.92 -3.47 19.18
N ARG A 525 -7.58 -4.28 20.00
CA ARG A 525 -7.10 -5.62 20.32
C ARG A 525 -7.25 -6.53 19.12
N PRO A 526 -6.31 -7.46 18.89
CA PRO A 526 -6.41 -8.43 17.81
C PRO A 526 -7.67 -9.27 17.94
N VAL A 527 -8.24 -9.69 16.82
CA VAL A 527 -9.51 -10.44 16.77
C VAL A 527 -9.32 -11.71 15.97
N ILE A 528 -9.80 -12.85 16.49
CA ILE A 528 -10.07 -14.04 15.69
C ILE A 528 -11.54 -13.98 15.29
N ASP A 529 -11.81 -14.13 13.99
CA ASP A 529 -13.16 -14.15 13.47
C ASP A 529 -13.28 -15.09 12.26
N LEU A 530 -14.50 -15.46 11.89
CA LEU A 530 -14.73 -16.24 10.68
C LEU A 530 -14.36 -15.42 9.44
N LYS A 531 -13.79 -16.06 8.43
CA LYS A 531 -13.63 -15.47 7.11
C LYS A 531 -15.00 -15.13 6.54
N TYR A 532 -15.07 -14.05 5.78
CA TYR A 532 -16.36 -13.63 5.19
C TYR A 532 -16.83 -14.67 4.17
N ASP A 533 -18.07 -15.13 4.34
CA ASP A 533 -18.69 -16.05 3.40
C ASP A 533 -19.30 -15.28 2.22
N ILE A 534 -18.69 -15.43 1.03
CA ILE A 534 -19.16 -14.77 -0.20
C ILE A 534 -20.62 -15.11 -0.54
N LEU A 535 -21.10 -16.30 -0.15
CA LEU A 535 -22.47 -16.73 -0.41
C LEU A 535 -23.52 -15.86 0.33
N LYS A 536 -23.12 -15.15 1.37
CA LYS A 536 -23.98 -14.19 2.08
C LYS A 536 -24.08 -12.83 1.40
N HIS A 537 -23.25 -12.57 0.38
CA HIS A 537 -23.19 -11.23 -0.22
C HIS A 537 -24.43 -10.94 -1.07
N PRO A 538 -25.11 -9.78 -0.88
CA PRO A 538 -26.36 -9.48 -1.58
C PRO A 538 -26.24 -9.37 -3.11
N ASN A 539 -25.04 -9.08 -3.61
CA ASN A 539 -24.76 -8.96 -5.04
C ASN A 539 -24.31 -10.28 -5.70
N LEU A 540 -24.20 -11.39 -4.96
CA LEU A 540 -23.75 -12.69 -5.45
C LEU A 540 -24.49 -13.13 -6.72
N LYS A 541 -25.78 -12.94 -6.78
CA LYS A 541 -26.67 -13.33 -7.91
C LYS A 541 -26.31 -12.67 -9.25
N TYR A 542 -25.42 -11.70 -9.27
CA TYR A 542 -24.96 -11.00 -10.47
C TYR A 542 -23.54 -11.40 -10.88
N THR A 543 -22.93 -12.33 -10.18
CA THR A 543 -21.59 -12.86 -10.42
C THR A 543 -21.68 -14.29 -10.93
N GLU A 544 -20.57 -14.80 -11.47
CA GLU A 544 -20.47 -16.20 -11.90
C GLU A 544 -20.65 -17.17 -10.71
N ASP A 545 -20.12 -16.84 -9.53
CA ASP A 545 -20.33 -17.61 -8.29
C ASP A 545 -21.83 -17.71 -7.92
N GLY A 546 -22.67 -16.81 -8.41
CA GLY A 546 -24.14 -16.82 -8.26
C GLY A 546 -24.90 -17.38 -9.45
N GLY A 547 -24.19 -17.96 -10.43
CA GLY A 547 -24.77 -18.62 -11.62
C GLY A 547 -24.98 -17.68 -12.82
N THR A 548 -24.47 -16.46 -12.81
CA THR A 548 -24.46 -15.58 -14.00
C THR A 548 -23.38 -16.07 -14.99
N LYS A 549 -23.63 -15.91 -16.29
CA LYS A 549 -22.64 -16.26 -17.31
C LYS A 549 -21.36 -15.43 -17.10
N PRO A 550 -20.16 -15.96 -17.45
CA PRO A 550 -18.92 -15.20 -17.42
C PRO A 550 -19.02 -13.90 -18.22
N PHE A 551 -18.35 -12.85 -17.74
CA PHE A 551 -18.25 -11.59 -18.47
C PHE A 551 -17.31 -11.77 -19.66
N ILE A 552 -17.73 -11.28 -20.83
CA ILE A 552 -16.95 -11.27 -22.06
C ILE A 552 -16.54 -9.82 -22.32
N TYR A 553 -15.24 -9.60 -22.50
CA TYR A 553 -14.67 -8.30 -22.86
C TYR A 553 -13.88 -8.44 -24.16
N GLY A 554 -13.73 -7.32 -24.87
CA GLY A 554 -13.01 -7.26 -26.14
C GLY A 554 -13.70 -8.11 -27.21
N GLU A 555 -14.34 -7.50 -28.19
CA GLU A 555 -14.65 -8.22 -29.43
C GLU A 555 -13.33 -8.51 -30.13
N GLU A 556 -13.16 -9.69 -30.71
CA GLU A 556 -12.00 -9.98 -31.58
C GLU A 556 -11.91 -8.85 -32.60
N LYS A 557 -10.88 -8.01 -32.46
CA LYS A 557 -10.62 -6.96 -33.45
C LYS A 557 -10.29 -7.67 -34.74
N SER A 558 -11.30 -7.78 -35.62
CA SER A 558 -11.14 -8.38 -36.92
C SER A 558 -10.01 -7.64 -37.64
N SER A 559 -8.93 -8.37 -37.89
CA SER A 559 -7.73 -7.99 -38.64
C SER A 559 -7.05 -6.68 -38.15
N ILE A 560 -5.84 -6.84 -37.75
CA ILE A 560 -4.85 -5.80 -37.50
C ILE A 560 -4.93 -4.78 -38.62
N ALA A 561 -5.44 -3.59 -38.30
CA ALA A 561 -5.39 -2.49 -39.27
C ALA A 561 -3.92 -2.23 -39.58
N SER A 562 -3.54 -2.42 -40.83
CA SER A 562 -2.19 -2.16 -41.32
C SER A 562 -1.75 -0.79 -40.81
N ILE A 563 -0.61 -0.73 -40.10
CA ILE A 563 -0.04 0.51 -39.60
C ILE A 563 0.37 1.32 -40.85
N THR A 564 -0.46 2.28 -41.22
CA THR A 564 -0.16 3.18 -42.34
C THR A 564 0.37 4.48 -41.75
N PHE A 565 1.66 4.75 -41.92
CA PHE A 565 2.27 6.01 -41.55
C PHE A 565 2.02 7.02 -42.66
N THR A 566 1.34 8.12 -42.38
CA THR A 566 1.17 9.24 -43.31
C THR A 566 2.00 10.42 -42.80
N PHE A 567 3.04 10.76 -43.57
CA PHE A 567 3.72 12.05 -43.38
C PHE A 567 2.85 13.14 -43.99
N VAL A 568 2.43 14.11 -43.20
CA VAL A 568 1.77 15.32 -43.70
C VAL A 568 2.84 16.21 -44.29
N LYS A 569 2.90 16.29 -45.64
CA LYS A 569 3.68 17.35 -46.30
C LYS A 569 3.10 18.70 -45.86
N SER A 570 3.90 19.53 -45.19
CA SER A 570 3.55 20.92 -45.00
C SER A 570 3.61 21.62 -46.37
N ASP A 571 2.45 21.99 -46.91
CA ASP A 571 2.34 22.79 -48.11
C ASP A 571 2.86 24.22 -47.81
N LYS A 572 4.18 24.39 -47.79
CA LYS A 572 4.79 25.73 -48.00
C LYS A 572 5.32 25.72 -49.42
N LYS A 573 4.67 26.49 -50.30
CA LYS A 573 5.23 26.93 -51.58
C LYS A 573 6.60 27.55 -51.32
N GLN A 574 7.66 26.82 -51.68
CA GLN A 574 8.98 27.41 -51.91
C GLN A 574 9.16 27.65 -53.37
N GLU A 575 9.55 28.87 -53.67
CA GLU A 575 10.02 29.25 -55.00
C GLU A 575 11.19 28.38 -55.40
N LYS A 576 11.17 27.98 -56.67
CA LYS A 576 12.18 27.15 -57.32
C LYS A 576 13.51 27.87 -57.32
N ASP A 577 14.53 27.29 -56.75
CA ASP A 577 15.90 27.35 -57.24
C ASP A 577 16.31 25.91 -57.58
N ASP A 578 16.71 25.76 -58.82
CA ASP A 578 17.07 24.51 -59.47
C ASP A 578 18.32 23.90 -58.79
N ILE A 579 18.11 22.86 -58.02
CA ILE A 579 19.07 21.75 -57.91
C ILE A 579 18.21 20.48 -57.93
N ALA A 580 18.21 19.84 -59.09
CA ALA A 580 17.63 18.53 -59.29
C ALA A 580 18.31 17.50 -58.39
N ASP A 581 17.52 16.85 -57.57
CA ASP A 581 17.58 15.40 -57.41
C ASP A 581 16.25 14.94 -56.83
N ASP A 582 15.50 14.31 -57.67
CA ASP A 582 14.27 13.60 -57.38
C ASP A 582 14.57 12.44 -56.43
N TYR A 583 14.35 12.63 -55.14
CA TYR A 583 14.07 11.54 -54.23
C TYR A 583 12.59 11.63 -53.88
N ASP A 584 11.79 10.97 -54.70
CA ASP A 584 10.45 10.56 -54.37
C ASP A 584 10.54 9.62 -53.17
N PHE A 585 10.06 10.03 -52.02
CA PHE A 585 9.78 9.13 -50.90
C PHE A 585 8.52 8.34 -51.30
N ASP A 586 8.68 7.32 -52.11
CA ASP A 586 7.67 6.31 -52.26
C ASP A 586 7.54 5.55 -50.97
N LEU A 587 6.38 5.66 -50.34
CA LEU A 587 5.96 4.81 -49.25
C LEU A 587 6.26 3.35 -49.65
N ILE A 588 7.03 2.67 -48.81
CA ILE A 588 7.26 1.24 -48.96
C ILE A 588 5.89 0.58 -49.07
N THR A 589 5.57 0.00 -50.18
CA THR A 589 4.30 -0.68 -50.40
C THR A 589 4.22 -1.92 -49.52
N LYS A 590 2.99 -2.38 -49.25
CA LYS A 590 2.77 -3.61 -48.48
C LYS A 590 3.58 -4.81 -49.02
N GLU A 591 3.77 -4.86 -50.31
CA GLU A 591 4.54 -5.90 -51.02
C GLU A 591 6.05 -5.78 -50.78
N GLU A 592 6.59 -4.59 -50.66
CA GLU A 592 8.00 -4.35 -50.31
C GLU A 592 8.28 -4.66 -48.85
N LEU A 593 7.32 -4.37 -47.95
CA LEU A 593 7.39 -4.75 -46.52
C LEU A 593 7.34 -6.29 -46.37
N GLU A 594 6.48 -6.98 -47.11
CA GLU A 594 6.40 -8.46 -47.15
C GLU A 594 7.70 -9.09 -47.68
N LEU A 595 8.37 -8.44 -48.65
CA LEU A 595 9.68 -8.87 -49.15
C LEU A 595 10.81 -8.70 -48.16
N MET A 596 10.77 -7.69 -47.29
CA MET A 596 11.78 -7.46 -46.22
C MET A 596 11.64 -8.43 -45.05
N PHE A 597 10.46 -8.99 -44.83
CA PHE A 597 10.18 -9.88 -43.68
C PHE A 597 10.04 -11.37 -44.07
N ASN A 598 10.17 -11.73 -45.35
CA ASN A 598 10.23 -13.13 -45.82
C ASN A 598 11.67 -13.67 -45.85
N ILE A 599 12.33 -13.63 -44.67
CA ILE A 599 13.52 -14.43 -44.39
C ILE A 599 13.27 -15.26 -43.14
#